data_7e496ac6aa55dbb5c578488196080ef0
#
_entry.id   7e496ac6aa55dbb5c578488196080ef0
#
_cell.length_a   1.000
_cell.length_b   1.000
_cell.length_c   1.000
_cell.angle_alpha   90.00
_cell.angle_beta   90.00
_cell.angle_gamma   90.00
#
_symmetry.space_group_name_H-M   'P 1'
#
loop_
_entity.id
_entity.type
_entity.pdbx_description
1 polymer ?
#
loop_
_entity_poly.entity_id
_entity_poly.type
_entity_poly.pdbx_seq_one_letter_code
_entity_poly.pdbx_strand_id
1 'polypeptide(L)'
;MEPWNRTIVEEKYHYLRSVPSDINEHLPTIKLYTEECDSVLELGVRWIVASWAFLAGKPKIYTGFDIEHPSKFGANLDELKRGAEQQGTQFDFILGSDLDPEIYNSLPNFDLIFIDTDHTYQQVKNELDIYHSKANKYLMLHDTVSFRNGGFEGDKRGIWAAVMEFLFYHEEWELWESFANNNGLTILKRK
;
A
#
# COMPACT_ATOMS: atom_id res chain seq x y z
N MET A 1 -35.56 5.74 12.98
CA MET A 1 -34.27 5.62 12.27
C MET A 1 -33.32 5.01 13.27
N GLU A 2 -32.89 3.78 13.01
CA GLU A 2 -31.88 3.12 13.85
C GLU A 2 -30.60 3.94 13.85
N PRO A 3 -29.91 4.12 14.99
CA PRO A 3 -28.60 4.75 15.01
C PRO A 3 -27.67 3.91 14.14
N TRP A 4 -27.00 4.56 13.19
CA TRP A 4 -26.06 3.96 12.26
C TRP A 4 -24.95 3.27 13.05
N ASN A 5 -25.01 1.96 13.14
CA ASN A 5 -24.01 1.14 13.83
C ASN A 5 -22.83 0.95 12.86
N ARG A 6 -22.07 2.04 12.60
CA ARG A 6 -20.86 1.96 11.80
C ARG A 6 -19.81 1.15 12.54
N THR A 7 -19.09 0.31 11.83
CA THR A 7 -17.92 -0.36 12.37
C THR A 7 -16.78 0.66 12.57
N ILE A 8 -15.83 0.35 13.45
CA ILE A 8 -14.64 1.18 13.64
C ILE A 8 -13.89 1.43 12.31
N VAL A 9 -13.86 0.42 11.43
CA VAL A 9 -13.23 0.53 10.10
C VAL A 9 -13.96 1.56 9.23
N GLU A 10 -15.29 1.51 9.17
CA GLU A 10 -16.08 2.47 8.40
C GLU A 10 -15.94 3.90 8.93
N GLU A 11 -15.96 4.08 10.26
CA GLU A 11 -15.77 5.39 10.88
C GLU A 11 -14.39 5.99 10.56
N LYS A 12 -13.32 5.19 10.74
CA LYS A 12 -11.94 5.62 10.46
C LYS A 12 -11.73 5.91 8.98
N TYR A 13 -12.17 5.04 8.09
CA TYR A 13 -12.08 5.25 6.65
C TYR A 13 -12.78 6.54 6.22
N HIS A 14 -14.02 6.79 6.67
CA HIS A 14 -14.74 8.00 6.33
C HIS A 14 -14.11 9.26 6.90
N TYR A 15 -13.58 9.20 8.13
CA TYR A 15 -12.87 10.31 8.75
C TYR A 15 -11.60 10.63 7.96
N LEU A 16 -10.71 9.66 7.75
CA LEU A 16 -9.42 9.86 7.09
C LEU A 16 -9.57 10.33 5.64
N ARG A 17 -10.57 9.82 4.91
CA ARG A 17 -10.90 10.32 3.58
C ARG A 17 -11.29 11.80 3.56
N SER A 18 -11.89 12.32 4.65
CA SER A 18 -12.36 13.70 4.74
C SER A 18 -11.31 14.69 5.26
N VAL A 19 -10.22 14.19 5.83
CA VAL A 19 -9.14 15.01 6.39
C VAL A 19 -7.99 15.07 5.39
N PRO A 20 -7.54 16.27 4.98
CA PRO A 20 -6.42 16.40 4.06
C PRO A 20 -5.16 15.72 4.57
N SER A 21 -4.57 14.87 3.73
CA SER A 21 -3.28 14.24 3.90
C SER A 21 -2.63 14.06 2.52
N ASP A 22 -1.47 13.47 2.49
CA ASP A 22 -0.75 13.14 1.25
C ASP A 22 -1.41 12.04 0.42
N ILE A 23 -2.34 11.26 1.00
CA ILE A 23 -2.96 10.08 0.38
C ILE A 23 -4.50 10.05 0.48
N ASN A 24 -5.14 10.97 1.21
CA ASN A 24 -6.58 10.87 1.53
C ASN A 24 -7.49 10.78 0.31
N GLU A 25 -7.14 11.42 -0.81
CA GLU A 25 -7.95 11.39 -2.03
C GLU A 25 -7.88 10.03 -2.74
N HIS A 26 -6.84 9.23 -2.47
CA HIS A 26 -6.67 7.90 -3.03
C HIS A 26 -7.34 6.79 -2.23
N LEU A 27 -7.78 7.05 -0.98
CA LEU A 27 -8.42 6.02 -0.15
C LEU A 27 -9.63 5.35 -0.81
N PRO A 28 -10.49 6.06 -1.59
CA PRO A 28 -11.57 5.40 -2.34
C PRO A 28 -11.06 4.42 -3.41
N THR A 29 -9.99 4.77 -4.12
CA THR A 29 -9.37 3.91 -5.13
C THR A 29 -8.74 2.70 -4.49
N ILE A 30 -7.97 2.88 -3.40
CA ILE A 30 -7.35 1.80 -2.61
C ILE A 30 -8.44 0.80 -2.16
N LYS A 31 -9.52 1.30 -1.56
CA LYS A 31 -10.65 0.47 -1.14
C LYS A 31 -11.27 -0.32 -2.32
N LEU A 32 -11.52 0.35 -3.45
CA LEU A 32 -12.14 -0.27 -4.64
C LEU A 32 -11.32 -1.45 -5.16
N TYR A 33 -9.99 -1.28 -5.30
CA TYR A 33 -9.12 -2.37 -5.74
C TYR A 33 -9.01 -3.49 -4.71
N THR A 34 -9.06 -3.14 -3.42
CA THR A 34 -9.05 -4.14 -2.34
C THR A 34 -10.32 -5.01 -2.35
N GLU A 35 -11.48 -4.47 -2.73
CA GLU A 35 -12.74 -5.23 -2.84
C GLU A 35 -12.65 -6.39 -3.85
N GLU A 36 -11.69 -6.34 -4.79
CA GLU A 36 -11.41 -7.42 -5.76
C GLU A 36 -10.34 -8.41 -5.28
N CYS A 37 -9.79 -8.21 -4.06
CA CYS A 37 -8.63 -8.93 -3.55
C CYS A 37 -8.96 -9.68 -2.25
N ASP A 38 -8.53 -10.93 -2.19
CA ASP A 38 -8.60 -11.73 -0.96
C ASP A 38 -7.43 -11.43 -0.01
N SER A 39 -6.30 -10.98 -0.53
CA SER A 39 -5.08 -10.75 0.25
C SER A 39 -4.35 -9.48 -0.18
N VAL A 40 -3.88 -8.71 0.81
CA VAL A 40 -3.18 -7.44 0.63
C VAL A 40 -1.90 -7.40 1.44
N LEU A 41 -0.81 -6.92 0.84
CA LEU A 41 0.43 -6.54 1.50
C LEU A 41 0.62 -5.03 1.34
N GLU A 42 0.82 -4.31 2.44
CA GLU A 42 1.17 -2.90 2.48
C GLU A 42 2.62 -2.74 2.94
N LEU A 43 3.48 -2.25 2.06
CA LEU A 43 4.86 -1.87 2.35
C LEU A 43 4.91 -0.37 2.65
N GLY A 44 5.28 -0.01 3.88
CA GLY A 44 5.21 1.35 4.40
C GLY A 44 3.85 1.69 5.02
N VAL A 45 3.69 1.39 6.31
CA VAL A 45 2.42 1.57 7.05
C VAL A 45 2.36 2.91 7.77
N ARG A 46 3.48 3.36 8.31
CA ARG A 46 3.73 4.64 9.02
C ARG A 46 2.58 5.14 9.90
N TRP A 47 1.66 5.96 9.36
CA TRP A 47 0.50 6.55 10.08
C TRP A 47 -0.78 5.73 9.98
N ILE A 48 -0.73 4.57 9.34
CA ILE A 48 -1.88 3.67 9.10
C ILE A 48 -3.05 4.33 8.35
N VAL A 49 -2.80 5.33 7.50
CA VAL A 49 -3.88 6.04 6.78
C VAL A 49 -4.43 5.15 5.66
N ALA A 50 -3.56 4.62 4.78
CA ALA A 50 -3.96 3.70 3.72
C ALA A 50 -4.49 2.37 4.28
N SER A 51 -3.94 1.92 5.42
CA SER A 51 -4.33 0.70 6.13
C SER A 51 -5.84 0.62 6.39
N TRP A 52 -6.47 1.74 6.77
CA TRP A 52 -7.92 1.80 6.99
C TRP A 52 -8.72 1.66 5.69
N ALA A 53 -8.17 2.09 4.55
CA ALA A 53 -8.82 1.89 3.26
C ALA A 53 -8.72 0.43 2.81
N PHE A 54 -7.58 -0.24 3.04
CA PHE A 54 -7.46 -1.68 2.83
C PHE A 54 -8.47 -2.45 3.67
N LEU A 55 -8.56 -2.19 4.97
CA LEU A 55 -9.58 -2.84 5.80
C LEU A 55 -10.99 -2.54 5.32
N ALA A 56 -11.30 -1.31 4.88
CA ALA A 56 -12.62 -0.97 4.35
C ALA A 56 -12.98 -1.75 3.07
N GLY A 57 -12.00 -2.26 2.33
CA GLY A 57 -12.20 -3.18 1.20
C GLY A 57 -12.47 -4.63 1.62
N LYS A 58 -12.30 -4.99 2.90
CA LYS A 58 -12.60 -6.29 3.50
C LYS A 58 -11.84 -7.48 2.92
N PRO A 59 -10.50 -7.42 2.77
CA PRO A 59 -9.73 -8.59 2.37
C PRO A 59 -9.80 -9.67 3.45
N LYS A 60 -9.57 -10.93 3.08
CA LYS A 60 -9.47 -12.04 4.05
C LYS A 60 -8.17 -11.97 4.85
N ILE A 61 -7.08 -11.56 4.16
CA ILE A 61 -5.74 -11.43 4.73
C ILE A 61 -5.22 -10.03 4.43
N TYR A 62 -4.72 -9.34 5.45
CA TYR A 62 -4.02 -8.07 5.30
C TYR A 62 -2.74 -8.10 6.13
N THR A 63 -1.60 -7.85 5.48
CA THR A 63 -0.30 -7.77 6.13
C THR A 63 0.26 -6.35 5.95
N GLY A 64 0.50 -5.67 7.05
CA GLY A 64 1.22 -4.39 7.07
C GLY A 64 2.70 -4.63 7.36
N PHE A 65 3.56 -3.84 6.72
CA PHE A 65 5.01 -3.96 6.83
C PHE A 65 5.64 -2.59 6.98
N ASP A 66 6.54 -2.42 7.94
CA ASP A 66 7.30 -1.18 8.10
C ASP A 66 8.64 -1.42 8.81
N ILE A 67 9.64 -0.61 8.50
CA ILE A 67 10.92 -0.60 9.19
C ILE A 67 10.83 0.01 10.60
N GLU A 68 9.79 0.80 10.84
CA GLU A 68 9.50 1.42 12.12
C GLU A 68 8.09 1.09 12.61
N HIS A 69 7.95 0.89 13.92
CA HIS A 69 6.62 0.60 14.47
C HIS A 69 5.73 1.85 14.41
N PRO A 70 4.47 1.75 13.91
CA PRO A 70 3.54 2.88 13.73
C PRO A 70 3.31 3.74 14.98
N SER A 71 3.45 3.17 16.18
CA SER A 71 3.33 3.93 17.44
C SER A 71 4.36 5.05 17.60
N LYS A 72 5.51 4.98 16.91
CA LYS A 72 6.50 6.08 16.89
C LYS A 72 5.93 7.36 16.26
N PHE A 73 4.95 7.19 15.37
CA PHE A 73 4.25 8.28 14.67
C PHE A 73 2.90 8.63 15.29
N GLY A 74 2.58 8.04 16.46
CA GLY A 74 1.31 8.26 17.16
C GLY A 74 0.14 7.45 16.59
N ALA A 75 0.38 6.53 15.68
CA ALA A 75 -0.64 5.66 15.13
C ALA A 75 -0.97 4.50 16.10
N ASN A 76 -2.24 4.10 16.14
CA ASN A 76 -2.72 3.06 17.04
C ASN A 76 -2.94 1.74 16.27
N LEU A 77 -1.90 0.92 16.22
CA LEU A 77 -1.94 -0.38 15.55
C LEU A 77 -2.91 -1.37 16.21
N ASP A 78 -3.10 -1.29 17.53
CA ASP A 78 -4.07 -2.13 18.24
C ASP A 78 -5.51 -1.79 17.84
N GLU A 79 -5.79 -0.53 17.53
CA GLU A 79 -7.09 -0.11 17.02
C GLU A 79 -7.34 -0.67 15.62
N LEU A 80 -6.34 -0.64 14.75
CA LEU A 80 -6.39 -1.24 13.41
C LEU A 80 -6.64 -2.76 13.51
N LYS A 81 -5.91 -3.45 14.39
CA LYS A 81 -6.06 -4.88 14.64
C LYS A 81 -7.48 -5.24 15.10
N ARG A 82 -8.02 -4.49 16.06
CA ARG A 82 -9.42 -4.69 16.49
C ARG A 82 -10.42 -4.49 15.35
N GLY A 83 -10.18 -3.48 14.48
CA GLY A 83 -11.01 -3.25 13.28
C GLY A 83 -10.98 -4.44 12.33
N ALA A 84 -9.81 -5.01 12.09
CA ALA A 84 -9.63 -6.21 11.28
C ALA A 84 -10.38 -7.42 11.87
N GLU A 85 -10.18 -7.67 13.16
CA GLU A 85 -10.85 -8.76 13.89
C GLU A 85 -12.37 -8.67 13.83
N GLN A 86 -12.95 -7.46 14.01
CA GLN A 86 -14.40 -7.24 13.98
C GLN A 86 -15.05 -7.60 12.64
N GLN A 87 -14.32 -7.50 11.55
CA GLN A 87 -14.83 -7.82 10.21
C GLN A 87 -14.35 -9.19 9.68
N GLY A 88 -13.53 -9.92 10.45
CA GLY A 88 -13.03 -11.25 10.09
C GLY A 88 -11.82 -11.21 9.13
N THR A 89 -11.11 -10.09 9.03
CA THR A 89 -9.84 -10.00 8.33
C THR A 89 -8.72 -10.51 9.23
N GLN A 90 -7.93 -11.47 8.76
CA GLN A 90 -6.68 -11.83 9.42
C GLN A 90 -5.68 -10.72 9.17
N PHE A 91 -5.22 -10.05 10.23
CA PHE A 91 -4.25 -8.98 10.16
C PHE A 91 -2.95 -9.35 10.86
N ASP A 92 -1.84 -9.15 10.16
CA ASP A 92 -0.48 -9.29 10.69
C ASP A 92 0.32 -8.01 10.42
N PHE A 93 1.24 -7.67 11.33
CA PHE A 93 2.19 -6.58 11.16
C PHE A 93 3.62 -7.10 11.31
N ILE A 94 4.46 -6.80 10.31
CA ILE A 94 5.87 -7.20 10.27
C ILE A 94 6.74 -5.95 10.45
N LEU A 95 7.57 -5.96 11.48
CA LEU A 95 8.56 -4.93 11.74
C LEU A 95 9.92 -5.36 11.20
N GLY A 96 10.44 -4.64 10.20
CA GLY A 96 11.72 -4.95 9.60
C GLY A 96 11.98 -4.23 8.29
N SER A 97 13.01 -4.62 7.56
CA SER A 97 13.26 -4.13 6.19
C SER A 97 12.58 -5.04 5.17
N ASP A 98 11.80 -4.44 4.29
CA ASP A 98 11.16 -5.09 3.15
C ASP A 98 12.16 -5.66 2.13
N LEU A 99 13.42 -5.22 2.18
CA LEU A 99 14.53 -5.77 1.41
C LEU A 99 15.28 -6.90 2.13
N ASP A 100 14.86 -7.31 3.35
CA ASP A 100 15.48 -8.42 4.08
C ASP A 100 15.09 -9.76 3.44
N PRO A 101 16.07 -10.56 2.91
CA PRO A 101 15.79 -11.83 2.28
C PRO A 101 15.13 -12.88 3.18
N GLU A 102 15.40 -12.85 4.48
CA GLU A 102 14.77 -13.79 5.42
C GLU A 102 13.27 -13.48 5.56
N ILE A 103 12.91 -12.20 5.48
CA ILE A 103 11.53 -11.77 5.60
C ILE A 103 10.80 -11.96 4.27
N TYR A 104 11.26 -11.31 3.18
CA TYR A 104 10.46 -11.36 1.94
C TYR A 104 10.35 -12.76 1.36
N ASN A 105 11.34 -13.65 1.55
CA ASN A 105 11.23 -15.04 1.08
C ASN A 105 10.20 -15.86 1.89
N SER A 106 9.92 -15.48 3.13
CA SER A 106 8.92 -16.15 3.97
C SER A 106 7.48 -15.75 3.64
N LEU A 107 7.27 -14.62 2.96
CA LEU A 107 5.95 -14.11 2.62
C LEU A 107 5.26 -14.98 1.56
N PRO A 108 3.93 -15.23 1.71
CA PRO A 108 3.12 -15.82 0.66
C PRO A 108 2.91 -14.86 -0.52
N ASN A 109 2.16 -15.30 -1.52
CA ASN A 109 1.66 -14.42 -2.56
C ASN A 109 0.43 -13.64 -2.07
N PHE A 110 0.27 -12.41 -2.59
CA PHE A 110 -0.85 -11.53 -2.32
C PHE A 110 -1.55 -11.13 -3.61
N ASP A 111 -2.83 -10.83 -3.54
CA ASP A 111 -3.56 -10.32 -4.72
C ASP A 111 -3.17 -8.88 -5.04
N LEU A 112 -2.95 -8.05 -4.02
CA LEU A 112 -2.52 -6.68 -4.14
C LEU A 112 -1.31 -6.42 -3.24
N ILE A 113 -0.27 -5.79 -3.79
CA ILE A 113 0.87 -5.28 -3.03
C ILE A 113 0.93 -3.77 -3.24
N PHE A 114 0.89 -3.03 -2.13
CA PHE A 114 1.01 -1.57 -2.10
C PHE A 114 2.41 -1.18 -1.64
N ILE A 115 3.03 -0.23 -2.34
CA ILE A 115 4.39 0.25 -2.10
C ILE A 115 4.34 1.75 -1.79
N ASP A 116 4.68 2.12 -0.57
CA ASP A 116 4.75 3.50 -0.07
C ASP A 116 5.86 3.65 0.98
N THR A 117 7.08 3.38 0.56
CA THR A 117 8.28 3.28 1.41
C THR A 117 9.23 4.46 1.20
N ASP A 118 10.51 4.21 0.90
CA ASP A 118 11.48 5.23 0.52
C ASP A 118 11.34 5.57 -0.97
N HIS A 119 11.17 6.85 -1.27
CA HIS A 119 10.84 7.35 -2.61
C HIS A 119 12.10 7.58 -3.46
N THR A 120 13.00 6.59 -3.49
CA THR A 120 14.18 6.59 -4.37
C THR A 120 14.02 5.58 -5.51
N TYR A 121 14.67 5.86 -6.65
CA TYR A 121 14.71 4.92 -7.77
C TYR A 121 15.20 3.54 -7.33
N GLN A 122 16.27 3.49 -6.51
CA GLN A 122 16.88 2.20 -6.16
C GLN A 122 16.00 1.38 -5.24
N GLN A 123 15.33 2.02 -4.27
CA GLN A 123 14.40 1.34 -3.37
C GLN A 123 13.23 0.75 -4.16
N VAL A 124 12.54 1.58 -4.93
CA VAL A 124 11.36 1.14 -5.71
C VAL A 124 11.75 0.08 -6.76
N LYS A 125 12.93 0.21 -7.39
CA LYS A 125 13.43 -0.83 -8.29
C LYS A 125 13.59 -2.17 -7.57
N ASN A 126 14.24 -2.18 -6.41
CA ASN A 126 14.45 -3.40 -5.62
C ASN A 126 13.12 -4.03 -5.20
N GLU A 127 12.17 -3.20 -4.75
CA GLU A 127 10.83 -3.66 -4.33
C GLU A 127 10.07 -4.27 -5.52
N LEU A 128 10.06 -3.62 -6.67
CA LEU A 128 9.43 -4.17 -7.88
C LEU A 128 10.08 -5.49 -8.29
N ASP A 129 11.42 -5.58 -8.30
CA ASP A 129 12.18 -6.79 -8.65
C ASP A 129 11.87 -7.97 -7.70
N ILE A 130 11.62 -7.69 -6.41
CA ILE A 130 11.28 -8.70 -5.39
C ILE A 130 9.81 -9.07 -5.44
N TYR A 131 8.94 -8.07 -5.36
CA TYR A 131 7.53 -8.27 -5.05
C TYR A 131 6.64 -8.56 -6.26
N HIS A 132 7.09 -8.28 -7.50
CA HIS A 132 6.27 -8.61 -8.68
C HIS A 132 5.93 -10.11 -8.78
N SER A 133 6.85 -10.97 -8.34
CA SER A 133 6.64 -12.43 -8.36
C SER A 133 5.63 -12.89 -7.30
N LYS A 134 5.39 -12.07 -6.28
CA LYS A 134 4.46 -12.32 -5.17
C LYS A 134 3.10 -11.64 -5.35
N ALA A 135 2.97 -10.73 -6.31
CA ALA A 135 1.71 -10.07 -6.60
C ALA A 135 0.91 -10.85 -7.66
N ASN A 136 -0.29 -11.31 -7.31
CA ASN A 136 -1.14 -12.09 -8.20
C ASN A 136 -1.91 -11.21 -9.21
N LYS A 137 -2.34 -9.99 -8.80
CA LYS A 137 -3.19 -9.11 -9.61
C LYS A 137 -2.63 -7.71 -9.77
N TYR A 138 -2.28 -7.03 -8.66
CA TYR A 138 -1.96 -5.62 -8.66
C TYR A 138 -0.68 -5.29 -7.89
N LEU A 139 0.12 -4.38 -8.47
CA LEU A 139 1.13 -3.60 -7.78
C LEU A 139 0.66 -2.15 -7.78
N MET A 140 0.56 -1.53 -6.62
CA MET A 140 0.07 -0.16 -6.46
C MET A 140 1.16 0.67 -5.78
N LEU A 141 1.54 1.79 -6.40
CA LEU A 141 2.63 2.64 -5.90
C LEU A 141 2.09 4.04 -5.61
N HIS A 142 2.38 4.56 -4.42
CA HIS A 142 2.09 5.94 -4.05
C HIS A 142 3.24 6.90 -4.41
N ASP A 143 3.01 8.21 -4.26
CA ASP A 143 3.99 9.28 -4.47
C ASP A 143 4.59 9.37 -5.88
N THR A 144 3.98 8.72 -6.85
CA THR A 144 4.50 8.58 -8.23
C THR A 144 4.52 9.89 -9.04
N VAL A 145 3.94 10.97 -8.53
CA VAL A 145 4.03 12.32 -9.11
C VAL A 145 5.01 13.19 -8.35
N SER A 146 4.93 13.21 -7.01
CA SER A 146 5.81 14.05 -6.17
C SER A 146 7.28 13.66 -6.31
N PHE A 147 7.57 12.37 -6.41
CA PHE A 147 8.92 11.84 -6.59
C PHE A 147 9.16 11.25 -7.99
N ARG A 148 8.45 11.77 -8.98
CA ARG A 148 8.48 11.25 -10.36
C ARG A 148 9.89 11.25 -10.97
N ASN A 149 10.57 12.40 -10.92
CA ASN A 149 11.85 12.66 -11.60
C ASN A 149 12.98 12.98 -10.64
N GLY A 150 12.82 12.69 -9.35
CA GLY A 150 13.82 12.90 -8.31
C GLY A 150 13.29 12.41 -6.98
N GLY A 151 14.03 11.54 -6.35
CA GLY A 151 13.68 10.96 -5.06
C GLY A 151 14.26 11.72 -3.87
N PHE A 152 14.14 11.13 -2.69
CA PHE A 152 14.77 11.61 -1.48
C PHE A 152 16.31 11.60 -1.58
N GLU A 153 16.98 12.36 -0.71
CA GLU A 153 18.43 12.36 -0.53
C GLU A 153 19.25 12.62 -1.80
N GLY A 154 18.66 13.32 -2.78
CA GLY A 154 19.37 13.70 -4.00
C GLY A 154 19.34 12.63 -5.10
N ASP A 155 18.50 11.63 -5.00
CA ASP A 155 18.22 10.73 -6.13
C ASP A 155 17.69 11.54 -7.31
N LYS A 156 18.38 11.43 -8.46
CA LYS A 156 18.09 12.21 -9.66
C LYS A 156 17.17 11.51 -10.63
N ARG A 157 16.81 10.25 -10.37
CA ARG A 157 15.99 9.43 -11.28
C ARG A 157 14.53 9.37 -10.86
N GLY A 158 14.25 9.25 -9.57
CA GLY A 158 12.91 9.15 -9.00
C GLY A 158 12.19 7.82 -9.28
N ILE A 159 11.00 7.70 -8.73
CA ILE A 159 10.17 6.49 -8.77
C ILE A 159 9.79 6.08 -10.21
N TRP A 160 9.46 7.06 -11.05
CA TRP A 160 8.94 6.78 -12.39
C TRP A 160 9.94 6.05 -13.28
N ALA A 161 11.24 6.33 -13.11
CA ALA A 161 12.28 5.62 -13.84
C ALA A 161 12.31 4.12 -13.49
N ALA A 162 12.08 3.77 -12.21
CA ALA A 162 12.00 2.38 -11.77
C ALA A 162 10.75 1.69 -12.34
N VAL A 163 9.60 2.36 -12.31
CA VAL A 163 8.35 1.83 -12.87
C VAL A 163 8.46 1.56 -14.36
N MET A 164 9.02 2.51 -15.13
CA MET A 164 9.16 2.34 -16.58
C MET A 164 10.19 1.28 -16.96
N GLU A 165 11.30 1.18 -16.21
CA GLU A 165 12.27 0.10 -16.39
C GLU A 165 11.65 -1.26 -16.08
N PHE A 166 10.91 -1.37 -14.99
CA PHE A 166 10.18 -2.58 -14.63
C PHE A 166 9.23 -3.03 -15.75
N LEU A 167 8.37 -2.14 -16.24
CA LEU A 167 7.41 -2.45 -17.31
C LEU A 167 8.09 -2.84 -18.64
N PHE A 168 9.31 -2.34 -18.88
CA PHE A 168 10.07 -2.70 -20.07
C PHE A 168 10.58 -4.15 -20.04
N TYR A 169 10.93 -4.66 -18.84
CA TYR A 169 11.47 -6.03 -18.68
C TYR A 169 10.41 -7.07 -18.30
N HIS A 170 9.22 -6.65 -17.86
CA HIS A 170 8.16 -7.51 -17.36
C HIS A 170 6.89 -7.37 -18.20
N GLU A 171 6.87 -8.03 -19.37
CA GLU A 171 5.75 -7.96 -20.34
C GLU A 171 4.42 -8.50 -19.77
N GLU A 172 4.47 -9.30 -18.70
CA GLU A 172 3.30 -9.79 -17.98
C GLU A 172 2.59 -8.73 -17.15
N TRP A 173 3.17 -7.52 -17.04
CA TRP A 173 2.59 -6.38 -16.36
C TRP A 173 2.23 -5.27 -17.33
N GLU A 174 1.23 -4.48 -16.99
CA GLU A 174 0.85 -3.28 -17.73
C GLU A 174 0.56 -2.11 -16.78
N LEU A 175 0.80 -0.89 -17.26
CA LEU A 175 0.32 0.31 -16.60
C LEU A 175 -1.19 0.38 -16.77
N TRP A 176 -1.93 0.14 -15.66
CA TRP A 176 -3.39 0.05 -15.71
C TRP A 176 -4.05 1.42 -15.48
N GLU A 177 -3.71 2.08 -14.38
CA GLU A 177 -4.19 3.42 -14.05
C GLU A 177 -3.07 4.28 -13.45
N SER A 178 -3.17 5.60 -13.62
CA SER A 178 -2.27 6.56 -12.97
C SER A 178 -3.05 7.83 -12.66
N PHE A 179 -3.03 8.24 -11.39
CA PHE A 179 -3.68 9.42 -10.86
C PHE A 179 -2.63 10.45 -10.50
N ALA A 180 -2.85 11.72 -10.91
CA ALA A 180 -1.86 12.78 -10.73
C ALA A 180 -2.11 13.67 -9.50
N ASN A 181 -3.28 13.55 -8.87
CA ASN A 181 -3.63 14.28 -7.65
C ASN A 181 -2.95 13.64 -6.43
N ASN A 182 -2.94 14.35 -5.30
CA ASN A 182 -2.56 13.87 -3.97
C ASN A 182 -1.27 13.03 -3.99
N ASN A 183 -0.18 13.63 -4.48
CA ASN A 183 1.15 13.08 -4.69
C ASN A 183 1.29 12.01 -5.81
N GLY A 184 0.19 11.49 -6.30
CA GLY A 184 0.16 10.49 -7.37
C GLY A 184 0.02 9.06 -6.88
N LEU A 185 -0.83 8.30 -7.56
CA LEU A 185 -1.02 6.88 -7.36
C LEU A 185 -0.92 6.17 -8.71
N THR A 186 -0.11 5.13 -8.80
CA THR A 186 0.05 4.34 -10.02
C THR A 186 -0.29 2.88 -9.75
N ILE A 187 -1.08 2.28 -10.62
CA ILE A 187 -1.54 0.90 -10.52
C ILE A 187 -1.03 0.13 -11.72
N LEU A 188 -0.27 -0.91 -11.45
CA LEU A 188 0.15 -1.90 -12.43
C LEU A 188 -0.72 -3.14 -12.24
N LYS A 189 -1.13 -3.75 -13.35
CA LYS A 189 -1.97 -4.94 -13.37
C LYS A 189 -1.25 -6.08 -14.08
N ARG A 190 -1.36 -7.28 -13.53
CA ARG A 190 -0.90 -8.50 -14.17
C ARG A 190 -1.90 -8.88 -15.28
N LYS A 191 -1.37 -9.18 -16.47
CA LYS A 191 -2.17 -9.62 -17.63
C LYS A 191 -2.66 -11.07 -17.51
#